data_175eb345130e3ef3ded530a989604535
#
_entry.id   175eb345130e3ef3ded530a989604535
#
_cell.length_a   1.000
_cell.length_b   1.000
_cell.length_c   1.000
_cell.angle_alpha   90.00
_cell.angle_beta   90.00
_cell.angle_gamma   90.00
#
_symmetry.space_group_name_H-M   'P 1'
#
loop_
_entity.id
_entity.type
_entity.pdbx_description
1 polymer ?
#
loop_
_entity_poly.entity_id
_entity_poly.type
_entity_poly.pdbx_seq_one_letter_code
_entity_poly.pdbx_strand_id
1 'polypeptide(L)'
;MTLGYPRPRLQGARQKATFGRVNSAKGIHDDISNVQVDLPIQPGNSGGPLIDSKGRAVGVVASTLGLHSQNVNYAIKIDLLHTLIGTVPDLNAASSSSGRKLSFPELAEKFESSVVMIRVYK
;
A
#
# COMPACT_ATOMS: atom_id res chain seq x y z
N MET A 1 0.08 -3.06 -6.67
CA MET A 1 -1.32 -2.73 -6.36
C MET A 1 -1.42 -2.22 -4.94
N THR A 2 -2.33 -1.28 -4.69
CA THR A 2 -2.81 -0.96 -3.34
C THR A 2 -4.33 -1.05 -3.28
N LEU A 3 -4.88 -1.27 -2.09
CA LEU A 3 -6.30 -1.24 -1.79
C LEU A 3 -6.56 -0.15 -0.76
N GLY A 4 -7.65 0.59 -0.91
CA GLY A 4 -7.99 1.67 0.01
C GLY A 4 -9.42 2.19 -0.21
N TYR A 5 -9.75 3.25 0.50
CA TYR A 5 -11.05 3.91 0.44
C TYR A 5 -10.89 5.39 0.05
N PRO A 6 -10.47 5.67 -1.21
CA PRO A 6 -10.17 7.02 -1.63
C PRO A 6 -11.43 7.88 -1.63
N ARG A 7 -11.34 9.05 -0.97
CA ARG A 7 -12.39 10.08 -0.92
C ARG A 7 -13.80 9.52 -0.72
N PRO A 8 -14.11 8.83 0.39
CA PRO A 8 -15.38 8.11 0.57
C PRO A 8 -16.61 9.02 0.46
N ARG A 9 -16.48 10.32 0.75
CA ARG A 9 -17.55 11.31 0.58
C ARG A 9 -17.87 11.65 -0.88
N LEU A 10 -16.90 11.49 -1.79
CA LEU A 10 -17.06 11.80 -3.22
C LEU A 10 -17.22 10.55 -4.08
N GLN A 11 -16.48 9.51 -3.77
CA GLN A 11 -16.38 8.30 -4.59
C GLN A 11 -17.12 7.10 -4.00
N GLY A 12 -17.83 7.29 -2.87
CA GLY A 12 -18.51 6.24 -2.15
C GLY A 12 -17.59 5.46 -1.21
N ALA A 13 -18.20 4.77 -0.23
CA ALA A 13 -17.49 4.04 0.82
C ALA A 13 -16.98 2.65 0.39
N ARG A 14 -17.02 2.32 -0.89
CA ARG A 14 -16.49 1.05 -1.39
C ARG A 14 -14.98 1.10 -1.52
N GLN A 15 -14.34 -0.01 -1.18
CA GLN A 15 -12.92 -0.22 -1.40
C GLN A 15 -12.58 -0.14 -2.90
N LYS A 16 -11.43 0.43 -3.21
CA LYS A 16 -10.91 0.51 -4.58
C LYS A 16 -9.50 -0.04 -4.66
N ALA A 17 -9.23 -0.77 -5.73
CA ALA A 17 -7.90 -1.22 -6.09
C ALA A 17 -7.25 -0.22 -7.05
N THR A 18 -6.01 0.14 -6.77
CA THR A 18 -5.19 1.02 -7.61
C THR A 18 -3.93 0.28 -8.02
N PHE A 19 -3.59 0.34 -9.29
CA PHE A 19 -2.47 -0.38 -9.88
C PHE A 19 -1.40 0.58 -10.39
N GLY A 20 -0.16 0.16 -10.38
CA GLY A 20 0.99 0.90 -10.89
C GLY A 20 2.26 0.08 -10.77
N ARG A 21 3.39 0.75 -10.94
CA ARG A 21 4.74 0.15 -10.96
C ARG A 21 5.61 0.78 -9.90
N VAL A 22 6.67 0.06 -9.55
CA VAL A 22 7.78 0.63 -8.78
C VAL A 22 8.73 1.29 -9.78
N ASN A 23 8.96 2.59 -9.62
CA ASN A 23 9.84 3.37 -10.49
C ASN A 23 11.26 3.46 -9.94
N SER A 24 11.40 3.46 -8.62
CA SER A 24 12.70 3.48 -7.95
C SER A 24 12.64 2.70 -6.64
N ALA A 25 13.72 1.99 -6.34
CA ALA A 25 13.92 1.31 -5.06
C ALA A 25 14.32 2.26 -3.92
N LYS A 26 14.45 3.54 -4.21
CA LYS A 26 14.79 4.61 -3.27
C LYS A 26 13.76 5.73 -3.34
N GLY A 27 13.55 6.39 -2.22
CA GLY A 27 12.69 7.56 -2.10
C GLY A 27 13.40 8.86 -2.48
N ILE A 28 12.87 9.98 -1.99
CA ILE A 28 13.47 11.30 -2.16
C ILE A 28 14.86 11.33 -1.54
N HIS A 29 15.75 12.03 -2.22
CA HIS A 29 17.15 12.18 -1.77
C HIS A 29 17.83 10.84 -1.47
N ASP A 30 17.51 9.81 -2.28
CA ASP A 30 18.05 8.45 -2.09
C ASP A 30 17.66 7.76 -0.78
N ASP A 31 16.57 8.21 -0.13
CA ASP A 31 16.06 7.57 1.07
C ASP A 31 15.78 6.09 0.83
N ILE A 32 16.52 5.24 1.55
CA ILE A 32 16.44 3.80 1.43
C ILE A 32 15.19 3.18 2.08
N SER A 33 14.51 3.93 2.94
CA SER A 33 13.30 3.48 3.64
C SER A 33 12.04 3.51 2.77
N ASN A 34 12.09 4.22 1.65
CA ASN A 34 10.96 4.39 0.75
C ASN A 34 11.24 3.80 -0.63
N VAL A 35 10.16 3.48 -1.32
CA VAL A 35 10.14 3.17 -2.76
C VAL A 35 9.28 4.20 -3.48
N GLN A 36 9.71 4.61 -4.67
CA GLN A 36 8.92 5.45 -5.55
C GLN A 36 8.02 4.58 -6.43
N VAL A 37 6.77 4.98 -6.54
CA VAL A 37 5.75 4.30 -7.34
C VAL A 37 4.99 5.29 -8.23
N ASP A 38 4.46 4.81 -9.35
CA ASP A 38 3.63 5.60 -10.26
C ASP A 38 2.11 5.40 -10.05
N LEU A 39 1.73 4.56 -9.09
CA LEU A 39 0.29 4.35 -8.85
C LEU A 39 -0.37 5.62 -8.29
N PRO A 40 -1.57 5.97 -8.79
CA PRO A 40 -2.29 7.16 -8.35
C PRO A 40 -2.71 7.04 -6.89
N ILE A 41 -2.00 7.71 -6.00
CA ILE A 41 -2.34 7.76 -4.58
C ILE A 41 -3.28 8.95 -4.33
N GLN A 42 -4.38 8.68 -3.65
CA GLN A 42 -5.35 9.68 -3.21
C GLN A 42 -5.55 9.59 -1.70
N PRO A 43 -6.02 10.67 -1.05
CA PRO A 43 -6.42 10.59 0.36
C PRO A 43 -7.39 9.42 0.58
N GLY A 44 -7.05 8.53 1.51
CA GLY A 44 -7.76 7.27 1.76
C GLY A 44 -7.04 6.02 1.24
N ASN A 45 -5.97 6.18 0.45
CA ASN A 45 -5.07 5.08 0.11
C ASN A 45 -3.87 4.99 1.08
N SER A 46 -3.53 6.09 1.75
CA SER A 46 -2.45 6.12 2.74
C SER A 46 -2.72 5.16 3.89
N GLY A 47 -1.70 4.44 4.32
CA GLY A 47 -1.80 3.34 5.28
C GLY A 47 -2.20 2.00 4.65
N GLY A 48 -2.65 1.99 3.41
CA GLY A 48 -2.95 0.76 2.67
C GLY A 48 -1.68 -0.01 2.27
N PRO A 49 -1.80 -1.34 2.08
CA PRO A 49 -0.68 -2.17 1.68
C PRO A 49 -0.27 -1.91 0.23
N LEU A 50 1.02 -1.90 -0.04
CA LEU A 50 1.55 -2.06 -1.39
C LEU A 50 1.81 -3.56 -1.62
N ILE A 51 1.10 -4.16 -2.57
CA ILE A 51 1.10 -5.60 -2.84
C ILE A 51 1.70 -5.85 -4.23
N ASP A 52 2.65 -6.78 -4.32
CA ASP A 52 3.27 -7.19 -5.58
C ASP A 52 2.40 -8.19 -6.36
N SER A 53 2.85 -8.58 -7.56
CA SER A 53 2.13 -9.52 -8.43
C SER A 53 2.06 -10.96 -7.89
N LYS A 54 2.83 -11.29 -6.87
CA LYS A 54 2.79 -12.60 -6.19
C LYS A 54 1.93 -12.59 -4.93
N GLY A 55 1.28 -11.46 -4.64
CA GLY A 55 0.45 -11.31 -3.44
C GLY A 55 1.25 -11.09 -2.16
N ARG A 56 2.47 -10.56 -2.24
CA ARG A 56 3.27 -10.21 -1.07
C ARG A 56 3.11 -8.72 -0.77
N ALA A 57 2.95 -8.37 0.49
CA ALA A 57 3.07 -6.99 0.92
C ALA A 57 4.55 -6.57 0.81
N VAL A 58 4.82 -5.52 0.07
CA VAL A 58 6.17 -4.99 -0.17
C VAL A 58 6.37 -3.59 0.40
N GLY A 59 5.30 -2.98 0.88
CA GLY A 59 5.34 -1.67 1.52
C GLY A 59 3.99 -1.21 2.02
N VAL A 60 4.00 -0.02 2.60
CA VAL A 60 2.80 0.70 3.07
C VAL A 60 2.74 2.04 2.35
N VAL A 61 1.62 2.33 1.71
CA VAL A 61 1.40 3.60 1.01
C VAL A 61 1.46 4.75 2.01
N ALA A 62 2.36 5.69 1.79
CA ALA A 62 2.57 6.80 2.73
C ALA A 62 1.90 8.09 2.28
N SER A 63 2.34 8.66 1.18
CA SER A 63 1.79 9.93 0.68
C SER A 63 2.26 10.25 -0.73
N THR A 64 1.62 11.28 -1.30
CA THR A 64 2.16 12.03 -2.43
C THR A 64 2.98 13.20 -1.92
N LEU A 65 4.11 13.46 -2.54
CA LEU A 65 4.84 14.69 -2.34
C LEU A 65 4.25 15.82 -3.19
N GLY A 66 3.62 16.74 -2.47
CA GLY A 66 3.32 18.06 -2.97
C GLY A 66 2.37 18.15 -4.15
N LEU A 67 1.79 19.35 -4.28
CA LEU A 67 0.74 19.73 -5.22
C LEU A 67 1.17 19.76 -6.71
N HIS A 68 2.43 19.44 -7.03
CA HIS A 68 2.97 19.66 -8.38
C HIS A 68 3.67 18.46 -9.05
N SER A 69 3.81 17.33 -8.37
CA SER A 69 4.40 16.14 -8.98
C SER A 69 3.31 15.13 -9.35
N GLN A 70 2.90 15.17 -10.60
CA GLN A 70 2.03 14.14 -11.16
C GLN A 70 2.82 12.81 -11.20
N ASN A 71 2.22 11.75 -10.65
CA ASN A 71 2.74 10.38 -10.72
C ASN A 71 4.03 10.08 -9.95
N VAL A 72 4.42 10.90 -8.99
CA VAL A 72 5.52 10.60 -8.08
C VAL A 72 4.96 10.39 -6.68
N ASN A 73 4.81 9.14 -6.31
CA ASN A 73 4.26 8.73 -5.02
C ASN A 73 5.23 7.81 -4.30
N TYR A 74 5.09 7.70 -2.99
CA TYR A 74 6.01 6.93 -2.16
C TYR A 74 5.27 5.93 -1.27
N ALA A 75 5.92 4.79 -1.07
CA ALA A 75 5.51 3.81 -0.08
C ALA A 75 6.71 3.48 0.82
N ILE A 76 6.46 3.30 2.10
CA ILE A 76 7.43 2.85 3.08
C ILE A 76 7.68 1.36 2.84
N LYS A 77 8.94 0.93 2.81
CA LYS A 77 9.30 -0.48 2.63
C LYS A 77 8.78 -1.34 3.76
N ILE A 78 8.38 -2.55 3.42
CA ILE A 78 7.81 -3.51 4.37
C ILE A 78 8.79 -3.89 5.49
N ASP A 79 10.09 -3.80 5.27
CA ASP A 79 11.11 -4.13 6.27
C ASP A 79 10.99 -3.29 7.54
N LEU A 80 10.62 -2.01 7.41
CA LEU A 80 10.34 -1.14 8.55
C LEU A 80 9.12 -1.59 9.35
N LEU A 81 8.07 -2.04 8.65
CA LEU A 81 6.89 -2.60 9.31
C LEU A 81 7.23 -3.90 10.04
N HIS A 82 8.03 -4.78 9.44
CA HIS A 82 8.51 -6.00 10.10
C HIS A 82 9.27 -5.69 11.38
N THR A 83 10.14 -4.68 11.35
CA THR A 83 10.86 -4.22 12.54
C THR A 83 9.89 -3.78 13.64
N LEU A 84 8.88 -2.97 13.27
CA LEU A 84 7.86 -2.49 14.21
C LEU A 84 7.03 -3.63 14.79
N ILE A 85 6.56 -4.56 13.95
CA ILE A 85 5.78 -5.73 14.37
C ILE A 85 6.58 -6.58 15.37
N GLY A 86 7.88 -6.74 15.12
CA GLY A 86 8.76 -7.50 16.03
C GLY A 86 8.91 -6.91 17.43
N THR A 87 8.51 -5.63 17.64
CA THR A 87 8.47 -5.01 18.97
C THR A 87 7.17 -5.26 19.73
N VAL A 88 6.15 -5.81 19.08
CA VAL A 88 4.84 -6.06 19.70
C VAL A 88 4.78 -7.53 20.15
N PRO A 89 4.63 -7.82 21.46
CA PRO A 89 4.50 -9.18 21.94
C PRO A 89 3.32 -9.90 21.29
N ASP A 90 3.49 -11.16 20.97
CA ASP A 90 2.45 -12.05 20.41
C ASP A 90 1.91 -11.66 19.02
N LEU A 91 2.50 -10.67 18.37
CA LEU A 91 2.16 -10.30 17.02
C LEU A 91 3.14 -10.93 16.02
N ASN A 92 2.68 -11.92 15.27
CA ASN A 92 3.46 -12.58 14.24
C ASN A 92 3.04 -12.12 12.85
N ALA A 93 3.99 -11.69 12.03
CA ALA A 93 3.73 -11.42 10.63
C ALA A 93 3.51 -12.74 9.87
N ALA A 94 2.33 -12.89 9.28
CA ALA A 94 2.07 -14.02 8.40
C ALA A 94 2.86 -13.85 7.10
N SER A 95 3.63 -14.87 6.71
CA SER A 95 4.31 -14.91 5.43
C SER A 95 3.61 -15.91 4.52
N SER A 96 2.92 -15.42 3.52
CA SER A 96 2.36 -16.28 2.47
C SER A 96 2.49 -15.61 1.11
N SER A 97 2.93 -16.37 0.11
CA SER A 97 2.88 -15.95 -1.28
C SER A 97 2.24 -17.05 -2.13
N SER A 98 1.61 -16.67 -3.21
CA SER A 98 1.00 -17.66 -4.13
C SER A 98 2.02 -18.48 -4.90
N GLY A 99 3.30 -18.11 -4.86
CA GLY A 99 4.36 -18.68 -5.70
C GLY A 99 4.26 -18.32 -7.18
N ARG A 100 3.06 -18.06 -7.69
CA ARG A 100 2.78 -17.63 -9.06
C ARG A 100 2.38 -16.15 -9.13
N LYS A 101 2.48 -15.55 -10.30
CA LYS A 101 1.92 -14.22 -10.55
C LYS A 101 0.39 -14.31 -10.62
N LEU A 102 -0.27 -13.37 -9.97
CA LEU A 102 -1.71 -13.19 -9.99
C LEU A 102 -2.07 -12.03 -10.92
N SER A 103 -3.20 -12.14 -11.58
CA SER A 103 -3.79 -11.02 -12.32
C SER A 103 -4.30 -9.94 -11.36
N PHE A 104 -4.53 -8.74 -11.87
CA PHE A 104 -5.06 -7.65 -11.05
C PHE A 104 -6.41 -7.96 -10.41
N PRO A 105 -7.40 -8.54 -11.10
CA PRO A 105 -8.64 -8.97 -10.47
C PRO A 105 -8.44 -10.01 -9.37
N GLU A 106 -7.58 -11.02 -9.58
CA GLU A 106 -7.26 -12.03 -8.57
C GLU A 106 -6.64 -11.42 -7.30
N LEU A 107 -5.74 -10.43 -7.47
CA LEU A 107 -5.14 -9.72 -6.34
C LEU A 107 -6.20 -8.92 -5.57
N ALA A 108 -7.05 -8.18 -6.27
CA ALA A 108 -8.10 -7.39 -5.65
C ALA A 108 -9.06 -8.27 -4.84
N GLU A 109 -9.56 -9.35 -5.42
CA GLU A 109 -10.45 -10.31 -4.75
C GLU A 109 -9.79 -10.96 -3.54
N LYS A 110 -8.54 -11.42 -3.68
CA LYS A 110 -7.82 -12.09 -2.60
C LYS A 110 -7.64 -11.21 -1.36
N PHE A 111 -7.39 -9.91 -1.53
CA PHE A 111 -7.05 -9.01 -0.43
C PHE A 111 -8.18 -8.05 -0.03
N GLU A 112 -9.34 -8.13 -0.67
CA GLU A 112 -10.50 -7.29 -0.39
C GLU A 112 -10.89 -7.27 1.10
N SER A 113 -10.91 -8.41 1.75
CA SER A 113 -11.27 -8.55 3.16
C SER A 113 -10.12 -8.21 4.13
N SER A 114 -8.89 -8.07 3.63
CA SER A 114 -7.71 -7.81 4.46
C SER A 114 -7.46 -6.32 4.72
N VAL A 115 -8.15 -5.43 4.00
CA VAL A 115 -7.98 -3.98 4.12
C VAL A 115 -9.28 -3.36 4.57
N VAL A 116 -9.24 -2.67 5.70
CA VAL A 116 -10.42 -2.06 6.33
C VAL A 116 -10.23 -0.55 6.50
N MET A 117 -11.33 0.17 6.54
CA MET A 117 -11.34 1.59 6.88
C MET A 117 -11.57 1.77 8.38
N ILE A 118 -10.61 2.37 9.07
CA ILE A 118 -10.78 2.73 10.48
C ILE A 118 -11.45 4.10 10.56
N ARG A 119 -12.55 4.18 11.30
CA ARG A 119 -13.25 5.44 11.59
C ARG A 119 -13.20 5.71 13.08
N VAL A 120 -12.77 6.91 13.43
CA VAL A 120 -12.79 7.38 14.82
C VAL A 120 -13.91 8.39 14.97
N TYR A 121 -14.79 8.16 15.94
CA TYR A 121 -15.88 9.06 16.30
C TYR A 121 -15.49 9.82 17.57
N LYS A 122 -15.65 11.12 17.52
CA LYS A 122 -15.43 12.00 18.68
C LYS A 122 -16.73 12.19 19.46
#